data_a938f53d4e1d7852802101ed53dc50ad
#
_entry.id   a938f53d4e1d7852802101ed53dc50ad
#
_cell.length_a   1.000
_cell.length_b   1.000
_cell.length_c   1.000
_cell.angle_alpha   90.00
_cell.angle_beta   90.00
_cell.angle_gamma   90.00
#
_symmetry.space_group_name_H-M   'P 1'
#
loop_
_entity.id
_entity.type
_entity.pdbx_description
1 polymer ?
#
loop_
_entity_poly.entity_id
_entity_poly.type
_entity_poly.pdbx_seq_one_letter_code
_entity_poly.pdbx_strand_id
1 'polypeptide(L)'
;DDGYGPREDYSGSSNSYNPPSSASPATTTTVTQYSLTVTAGAGGSVSTSGGTYDDGTSVSIIATPNDGYEFSGWNGSDSSSTTITITINSNTTLEALFSQVETTETTSTDTSIFNADLIDFNYYLHSSLPDEWITEFNTIMNNLESTIPAYKRSGFPESMNIYAWNNSVPSPYTDPNGNSMQGASISGNGTDFWMVLEIPDDEFTNNSSHRYSVIAHEYFHVYQHSMSPAFSVGSDGEFNNPNAMDVKWLIEGSAAAFESLYIQENYGINYFEEGQAWGVEADVLSDPASYEFYSKQDNNYANSVFMVLALVKELENVGFSPEKAFQSIFKVFWEQDPKNSDWKTKFEETFTIDIDTFYSSLASYSTDMSLIYPSSTITVQNIINDTSAISEISTETTSTETTSTETTSTETTSTETTSTETTSNTFSITVTAQGSSNYILSGSDQNGNVSGNDPSISAKVGDSFSFNVNSPGHPFYLIVVSNGGTDSNNLIDGVSNNGASSGTISWTPTTAGTYYYICEYHPSMLGTITITE
;
A
#
# COMPACT_ATOMS: atom_id res chain seq x y z
N ASP A 1 -38.73 -47.89 -31.56
CA ASP A 1 -39.63 -48.21 -32.68
C ASP A 1 -39.57 -47.10 -33.70
N ASP A 2 -38.94 -47.45 -34.74
CA ASP A 2 -39.26 -47.41 -36.16
C ASP A 2 -39.76 -46.08 -36.77
N GLY A 3 -39.10 -45.74 -37.83
CA GLY A 3 -39.71 -45.40 -39.06
C GLY A 3 -38.92 -44.59 -40.07
N TYR A 4 -38.36 -45.35 -40.96
CA TYR A 4 -37.78 -45.06 -42.25
C TYR A 4 -38.65 -44.23 -43.21
N GLY A 5 -38.01 -43.35 -44.03
CA GLY A 5 -38.03 -43.20 -45.48
C GLY A 5 -39.06 -42.26 -46.11
N PRO A 6 -39.02 -42.03 -47.43
CA PRO A 6 -37.85 -41.95 -48.33
C PRO A 6 -37.82 -40.64 -49.18
N ARG A 7 -36.80 -40.59 -50.07
CA ARG A 7 -36.53 -39.65 -51.18
C ARG A 7 -37.73 -39.42 -52.09
N GLU A 8 -37.79 -38.22 -52.69
CA GLU A 8 -38.21 -38.05 -54.07
C GLU A 8 -37.36 -37.01 -54.81
N ASP A 9 -36.78 -37.47 -55.93
CA ASP A 9 -36.17 -36.69 -57.00
C ASP A 9 -37.26 -35.89 -57.74
N TYR A 10 -36.95 -34.67 -58.16
CA TYR A 10 -37.54 -34.15 -59.41
C TYR A 10 -36.56 -33.29 -60.16
N SER A 11 -36.41 -33.67 -61.42
CA SER A 11 -35.53 -33.19 -62.47
C SER A 11 -35.99 -31.85 -63.07
N GLY A 12 -35.01 -31.03 -63.43
CA GLY A 12 -34.95 -30.35 -64.70
C GLY A 12 -35.59 -29.00 -64.88
N SER A 13 -34.81 -27.96 -64.97
CA SER A 13 -34.94 -26.99 -66.07
C SER A 13 -33.65 -26.20 -66.27
N SER A 14 -33.12 -26.27 -67.45
CA SER A 14 -32.01 -25.49 -67.99
C SER A 14 -32.36 -24.01 -68.05
N ASN A 15 -31.49 -23.14 -67.52
CA ASN A 15 -31.40 -21.76 -67.99
C ASN A 15 -29.97 -21.24 -67.93
N SER A 16 -29.56 -20.83 -69.05
CA SER A 16 -28.38 -20.11 -69.57
C SER A 16 -27.47 -19.44 -68.47
N TYR A 17 -26.23 -19.89 -68.50
CA TYR A 17 -25.06 -19.26 -67.89
C TYR A 17 -24.74 -17.94 -68.59
N ASN A 18 -24.81 -16.82 -67.85
CA ASN A 18 -24.13 -15.57 -68.19
C ASN A 18 -22.98 -15.43 -67.22
N PRO A 19 -21.71 -15.31 -67.63
CA PRO A 19 -20.61 -15.06 -66.75
C PRO A 19 -20.69 -13.62 -66.22
N PRO A 20 -20.54 -13.38 -64.91
CA PRO A 20 -20.39 -12.02 -64.41
C PRO A 20 -19.03 -11.46 -64.81
N SER A 21 -19.09 -10.23 -65.26
CA SER A 21 -18.04 -9.31 -65.64
C SER A 21 -16.88 -9.32 -64.61
N SER A 22 -15.67 -9.19 -65.11
CA SER A 22 -14.39 -9.00 -64.45
C SER A 22 -14.44 -8.37 -63.06
N ALA A 23 -14.00 -9.12 -62.05
CA ALA A 23 -13.66 -8.58 -60.76
C ALA A 23 -12.55 -7.53 -60.90
N SER A 24 -12.82 -6.33 -60.41
CA SER A 24 -11.80 -5.29 -60.21
C SER A 24 -10.65 -5.86 -59.33
N PRO A 25 -9.41 -5.55 -59.59
CA PRO A 25 -8.31 -6.03 -58.77
C PRO A 25 -8.51 -5.53 -57.32
N ALA A 26 -8.45 -6.45 -56.38
CA ALA A 26 -8.43 -6.12 -54.95
C ALA A 26 -7.26 -5.16 -54.69
N THR A 27 -7.58 -3.97 -54.23
CA THR A 27 -6.58 -3.01 -53.74
C THR A 27 -5.95 -3.63 -52.50
N THR A 28 -4.76 -4.18 -52.62
CA THR A 28 -3.93 -4.55 -51.49
C THR A 28 -3.53 -3.25 -50.81
N THR A 29 -4.24 -2.90 -49.73
CA THR A 29 -3.78 -1.90 -48.77
C THR A 29 -2.52 -2.45 -48.13
N THR A 30 -1.37 -1.94 -48.53
CA THR A 30 -0.11 -2.18 -47.79
C THR A 30 -0.21 -1.50 -46.46
N VAL A 31 -0.38 -2.26 -45.37
CA VAL A 31 -0.31 -1.75 -44.01
C VAL A 31 1.15 -1.36 -43.75
N THR A 32 1.37 -0.13 -43.35
CA THR A 32 2.70 0.34 -42.95
C THR A 32 3.09 -0.39 -41.66
N GLN A 33 4.31 -0.91 -41.60
CA GLN A 33 4.82 -1.62 -40.43
C GLN A 33 6.07 -0.93 -39.91
N TYR A 34 6.23 -0.97 -38.60
CA TYR A 34 7.37 -0.42 -37.88
C TYR A 34 7.99 -1.48 -36.94
N SER A 35 9.29 -1.33 -36.69
CA SER A 35 10.02 -2.20 -35.77
C SER A 35 10.01 -1.62 -34.37
N LEU A 36 9.72 -2.46 -33.40
CA LEU A 36 10.00 -2.22 -31.99
C LEU A 36 11.21 -3.07 -31.59
N THR A 37 12.18 -2.48 -30.93
CA THR A 37 13.30 -3.18 -30.29
C THR A 37 13.28 -2.86 -28.81
N VAL A 38 13.25 -3.90 -27.96
CA VAL A 38 13.28 -3.75 -26.50
C VAL A 38 14.44 -4.55 -25.96
N THR A 39 15.25 -3.91 -25.12
CA THR A 39 16.39 -4.55 -24.44
C THR A 39 16.31 -4.33 -22.94
N ALA A 40 16.93 -5.19 -22.18
CA ALA A 40 17.16 -5.02 -20.76
C ALA A 40 18.64 -4.69 -20.52
N GLY A 41 18.89 -3.67 -19.70
CA GLY A 41 20.20 -3.40 -19.13
C GLY A 41 20.64 -4.48 -18.16
N ALA A 42 21.86 -4.39 -17.67
CA ALA A 42 22.34 -5.30 -16.62
C ALA A 42 21.47 -5.15 -15.36
N GLY A 43 21.09 -6.27 -14.74
CA GLY A 43 20.32 -6.27 -13.50
C GLY A 43 18.82 -6.51 -13.66
N GLY A 44 18.33 -6.87 -14.86
CA GLY A 44 16.91 -7.22 -15.03
C GLY A 44 16.57 -7.84 -16.37
N SER A 45 15.28 -8.00 -16.63
CA SER A 45 14.73 -8.58 -17.85
C SER A 45 13.52 -7.77 -18.36
N VAL A 46 13.10 -8.06 -19.60
CA VAL A 46 11.89 -7.46 -20.20
C VAL A 46 10.99 -8.55 -20.75
N SER A 47 9.67 -8.32 -20.69
CA SER A 47 8.65 -9.30 -21.12
C SER A 47 8.68 -9.60 -22.63
N THR A 48 9.32 -8.76 -23.46
CA THR A 48 9.45 -8.94 -24.90
C THR A 48 10.70 -8.25 -25.44
N SER A 49 11.33 -8.83 -26.46
CA SER A 49 12.42 -8.19 -27.20
C SER A 49 11.91 -7.29 -28.34
N GLY A 50 10.59 -7.18 -28.51
CA GLY A 50 9.97 -6.43 -29.59
C GLY A 50 9.62 -7.28 -30.79
N GLY A 51 9.51 -6.65 -31.96
CA GLY A 51 9.10 -7.29 -33.24
C GLY A 51 8.70 -6.26 -34.29
N THR A 52 8.01 -6.72 -35.33
CA THR A 52 7.44 -5.85 -36.38
C THR A 52 5.93 -5.79 -36.17
N TYR A 53 5.38 -4.58 -36.15
CA TYR A 53 3.98 -4.29 -35.83
C TYR A 53 3.38 -3.36 -36.87
N ASP A 54 2.09 -3.51 -37.11
CA ASP A 54 1.32 -2.59 -37.95
C ASP A 54 1.23 -1.20 -37.28
N ASP A 55 1.19 -0.16 -38.09
CA ASP A 55 1.01 1.23 -37.64
C ASP A 55 -0.23 1.35 -36.72
N GLY A 56 -0.07 1.98 -35.58
CA GLY A 56 -1.11 2.16 -34.55
C GLY A 56 -1.25 0.97 -33.58
N THR A 57 -0.45 -0.09 -33.67
CA THR A 57 -0.50 -1.21 -32.71
C THR A 57 -0.01 -0.76 -31.33
N SER A 58 -0.77 -1.11 -30.30
CA SER A 58 -0.37 -0.88 -28.89
C SER A 58 0.32 -2.12 -28.33
N VAL A 59 1.50 -1.96 -27.75
CA VAL A 59 2.31 -3.03 -27.16
C VAL A 59 2.59 -2.69 -25.69
N SER A 60 2.25 -3.62 -24.79
CA SER A 60 2.59 -3.53 -23.38
C SER A 60 3.91 -4.26 -23.11
N ILE A 61 4.79 -3.62 -22.34
CA ILE A 61 6.13 -4.11 -22.01
C ILE A 61 6.31 -4.00 -20.49
N ILE A 62 6.84 -5.06 -19.89
CA ILE A 62 7.14 -5.12 -18.45
C ILE A 62 8.65 -5.28 -18.29
N ALA A 63 9.24 -4.45 -17.41
CA ALA A 63 10.60 -4.58 -16.94
C ALA A 63 10.59 -5.26 -15.57
N THR A 64 11.41 -6.29 -15.39
CA THR A 64 11.52 -7.06 -14.13
C THR A 64 12.96 -6.98 -13.63
N PRO A 65 13.22 -6.33 -12.47
CA PRO A 65 14.54 -6.35 -11.84
C PRO A 65 14.93 -7.76 -11.40
N ASN A 66 16.23 -8.04 -11.39
CA ASN A 66 16.81 -9.22 -10.74
C ASN A 66 17.09 -8.91 -9.27
N ASP A 67 17.32 -9.95 -8.46
CA ASP A 67 17.69 -9.81 -7.05
C ASP A 67 18.87 -8.83 -6.88
N GLY A 68 18.73 -7.90 -5.94
CA GLY A 68 19.72 -6.87 -5.67
C GLY A 68 19.75 -5.72 -6.69
N TYR A 69 18.75 -5.62 -7.55
CA TYR A 69 18.58 -4.51 -8.49
C TYR A 69 17.18 -3.90 -8.38
N GLU A 70 17.06 -2.64 -8.70
CA GLU A 70 15.80 -1.92 -8.83
C GLU A 70 15.66 -1.37 -10.26
N PHE A 71 14.42 -1.18 -10.69
CA PHE A 71 14.15 -0.55 -11.98
C PHE A 71 14.41 0.96 -11.87
N SER A 72 15.28 1.49 -12.73
CA SER A 72 15.70 2.91 -12.70
C SER A 72 15.11 3.74 -13.86
N GLY A 73 14.33 3.12 -14.76
CA GLY A 73 13.65 3.83 -15.83
C GLY A 73 13.82 3.20 -17.22
N TRP A 74 13.25 3.85 -18.21
CA TRP A 74 13.34 3.46 -19.63
C TRP A 74 14.22 4.44 -20.40
N ASN A 75 15.27 3.94 -21.05
CA ASN A 75 15.95 4.70 -22.09
C ASN A 75 15.08 4.65 -23.37
N GLY A 76 14.65 5.80 -23.85
CA GLY A 76 13.71 5.93 -24.99
C GLY A 76 12.26 6.22 -24.59
N SER A 77 11.97 6.37 -23.29
CA SER A 77 10.68 6.85 -22.75
C SER A 77 10.88 7.58 -21.43
N ASP A 78 10.03 8.56 -21.11
CA ASP A 78 10.03 9.29 -19.86
C ASP A 78 9.21 8.59 -18.75
N SER A 79 8.73 7.36 -18.97
CA SER A 79 7.97 6.61 -17.98
C SER A 79 8.88 6.07 -16.89
N SER A 80 8.50 6.29 -15.64
CA SER A 80 9.13 5.70 -14.45
C SER A 80 8.48 4.37 -14.02
N SER A 81 7.38 3.97 -14.67
CA SER A 81 6.69 2.70 -14.37
C SER A 81 7.44 1.51 -14.96
N THR A 82 7.52 0.41 -14.20
CA THR A 82 8.03 -0.89 -14.69
C THR A 82 7.20 -1.43 -15.85
N THR A 83 5.93 -1.04 -15.93
CA THR A 83 5.04 -1.41 -17.04
C THR A 83 4.76 -0.20 -17.91
N ILE A 84 5.01 -0.32 -19.22
CA ILE A 84 4.76 0.73 -20.20
C ILE A 84 3.94 0.17 -21.37
N THR A 85 2.96 0.94 -21.84
CA THR A 85 2.22 0.66 -23.08
C THR A 85 2.55 1.73 -24.10
N ILE A 86 3.06 1.31 -25.27
CA ILE A 86 3.41 2.22 -26.35
C ILE A 86 2.58 1.94 -27.60
N THR A 87 2.22 2.99 -28.34
CA THR A 87 1.60 2.86 -29.65
C THR A 87 2.66 2.99 -30.73
N ILE A 88 2.77 1.99 -31.59
CA ILE A 88 3.81 1.89 -32.61
C ILE A 88 3.39 2.71 -33.84
N ASN A 89 3.96 3.91 -33.99
CA ASN A 89 3.73 4.82 -35.13
C ASN A 89 5.03 5.12 -35.89
N SER A 90 6.15 4.57 -35.45
CA SER A 90 7.48 4.67 -36.03
C SER A 90 8.38 3.57 -35.49
N ASN A 91 9.56 3.39 -36.09
CA ASN A 91 10.57 2.49 -35.53
C ASN A 91 10.99 3.00 -34.12
N THR A 92 10.82 2.16 -33.12
CA THR A 92 11.01 2.51 -31.72
C THR A 92 12.04 1.58 -31.08
N THR A 93 12.91 2.15 -30.24
CA THR A 93 13.86 1.39 -29.43
C THR A 93 13.70 1.80 -27.99
N LEU A 94 13.58 0.81 -27.09
CA LEU A 94 13.51 0.99 -25.65
C LEU A 94 14.55 0.09 -24.97
N GLU A 95 15.09 0.58 -23.87
CA GLU A 95 15.95 -0.21 -22.99
C GLU A 95 15.48 -0.01 -21.55
N ALA A 96 15.16 -1.10 -20.87
CA ALA A 96 14.89 -1.06 -19.44
C ALA A 96 16.21 -0.90 -18.68
N LEU A 97 16.31 0.07 -17.81
CA LEU A 97 17.49 0.37 -17.00
C LEU A 97 17.26 -0.11 -15.57
N PHE A 98 18.30 -0.68 -14.98
CA PHE A 98 18.29 -1.19 -13.61
C PHE A 98 19.53 -0.67 -12.88
N SER A 99 19.37 -0.29 -11.62
CA SER A 99 20.47 0.09 -10.72
C SER A 99 20.64 -0.97 -9.65
N GLN A 100 21.89 -1.21 -9.27
CA GLN A 100 22.16 -2.10 -8.14
C GLN A 100 21.74 -1.39 -6.86
N VAL A 101 20.98 -2.07 -6.02
CA VAL A 101 20.67 -1.57 -4.68
C VAL A 101 21.95 -1.60 -3.86
N GLU A 102 22.55 -0.43 -3.61
CA GLU A 102 23.73 -0.35 -2.75
C GLU A 102 23.29 -0.57 -1.30
N THR A 103 23.63 -1.72 -0.73
CA THR A 103 23.55 -1.92 0.71
C THR A 103 24.67 -1.12 1.38
N THR A 104 24.39 0.13 1.70
CA THR A 104 25.28 0.93 2.55
C THR A 104 25.13 0.44 3.99
N GLU A 105 26.11 -0.29 4.51
CA GLU A 105 26.25 -0.52 5.94
C GLU A 105 26.49 0.83 6.64
N THR A 106 25.42 1.48 7.05
CA THR A 106 25.52 2.61 7.99
C THR A 106 25.44 2.04 9.41
N THR A 107 26.58 2.00 10.09
CA THR A 107 26.64 1.83 11.54
C THR A 107 25.99 3.05 12.21
N SER A 108 24.68 3.00 12.36
CA SER A 108 23.91 3.91 13.19
C SER A 108 23.71 3.27 14.56
N THR A 109 24.23 3.91 15.60
CA THR A 109 23.88 3.61 16.99
C THR A 109 22.54 4.24 17.31
N ASP A 110 21.47 3.73 16.70
CA ASP A 110 20.10 4.01 17.11
C ASP A 110 19.50 2.75 17.74
N THR A 111 18.98 2.90 18.95
CA THR A 111 18.28 1.85 19.67
C THR A 111 16.89 1.66 19.11
N SER A 112 16.77 1.39 17.80
CA SER A 112 15.55 0.84 17.22
C SER A 112 15.48 -0.64 17.58
N ILE A 113 14.34 -1.08 18.09
CA ILE A 113 14.04 -2.47 18.43
C ILE A 113 14.04 -3.37 17.18
N PHE A 114 14.11 -2.80 15.99
CA PHE A 114 14.09 -3.49 14.72
C PHE A 114 15.51 -3.62 14.16
N ASN A 115 15.95 -4.86 14.01
CA ASN A 115 17.12 -5.16 13.22
C ASN A 115 16.74 -4.93 11.74
N ALA A 116 17.58 -4.26 10.95
CA ALA A 116 17.30 -3.99 9.53
C ALA A 116 17.26 -5.25 8.64
N ASP A 117 17.60 -6.42 9.20
CA ASP A 117 17.62 -7.68 8.48
C ASP A 117 16.20 -8.26 8.34
N LEU A 118 15.87 -8.74 7.16
CA LEU A 118 14.62 -9.44 6.87
C LEU A 118 14.67 -10.88 7.38
N ILE A 119 13.49 -11.46 7.60
CA ILE A 119 13.35 -12.88 7.92
C ILE A 119 13.74 -13.70 6.69
N ASP A 120 14.55 -14.75 6.88
CA ASP A 120 14.86 -15.69 5.81
C ASP A 120 13.78 -16.77 5.70
N PHE A 121 13.19 -16.97 4.53
CA PHE A 121 12.20 -18.02 4.29
C PHE A 121 12.81 -19.26 3.65
N ASN A 122 12.54 -20.44 4.23
CA ASN A 122 12.91 -21.74 3.67
C ASN A 122 11.66 -22.46 3.16
N TYR A 123 11.58 -22.73 1.86
CA TYR A 123 10.40 -23.30 1.22
C TYR A 123 10.49 -24.82 1.11
N TYR A 124 9.49 -25.51 1.63
CA TYR A 124 9.29 -26.97 1.57
C TYR A 124 7.98 -27.25 0.82
N LEU A 125 8.02 -27.12 -0.50
CA LEU A 125 6.87 -27.26 -1.38
C LEU A 125 6.81 -28.71 -1.89
N HIS A 126 5.75 -29.44 -1.51
CA HIS A 126 5.61 -30.85 -1.85
C HIS A 126 5.21 -31.03 -3.33
N SER A 127 5.67 -32.13 -3.95
CA SER A 127 5.42 -32.45 -5.36
C SER A 127 3.94 -32.78 -5.70
N SER A 128 3.04 -32.79 -4.72
CA SER A 128 1.60 -32.85 -4.95
C SER A 128 1.01 -31.51 -5.44
N LEU A 129 1.75 -30.41 -5.27
CA LEU A 129 1.33 -29.09 -5.76
C LEU A 129 1.59 -28.96 -7.26
N PRO A 130 0.67 -28.37 -8.04
CA PRO A 130 0.91 -28.07 -9.44
C PRO A 130 2.06 -27.05 -9.64
N ASP A 131 2.84 -27.21 -10.71
CA ASP A 131 3.94 -26.30 -11.04
C ASP A 131 3.46 -24.84 -11.22
N GLU A 132 2.24 -24.65 -11.70
CA GLU A 132 1.61 -23.34 -11.85
C GLU A 132 1.38 -22.67 -10.47
N TRP A 133 0.93 -23.46 -9.48
CA TRP A 133 0.75 -22.95 -8.13
C TRP A 133 2.09 -22.58 -7.47
N ILE A 134 3.12 -23.42 -7.67
CA ILE A 134 4.47 -23.14 -7.15
C ILE A 134 5.03 -21.84 -7.76
N THR A 135 4.81 -21.63 -9.05
CA THR A 135 5.23 -20.40 -9.73
C THR A 135 4.52 -19.19 -9.15
N GLU A 136 3.21 -19.30 -8.95
CA GLU A 136 2.40 -18.21 -8.38
C GLU A 136 2.71 -17.96 -6.91
N PHE A 137 2.95 -19.01 -6.12
CA PHE A 137 3.41 -18.91 -4.74
C PHE A 137 4.69 -18.04 -4.64
N ASN A 138 5.68 -18.29 -5.48
CA ASN A 138 6.91 -17.50 -5.50
C ASN A 138 6.64 -16.04 -5.90
N THR A 139 5.72 -15.81 -6.85
CA THR A 139 5.30 -14.45 -7.24
C THR A 139 4.64 -13.72 -6.08
N ILE A 140 3.71 -14.38 -5.38
CA ILE A 140 3.03 -13.84 -4.21
C ILE A 140 4.02 -13.51 -3.10
N MET A 141 4.91 -14.45 -2.75
CA MET A 141 5.89 -14.24 -1.68
C MET A 141 6.82 -13.06 -2.00
N ASN A 142 7.37 -12.99 -3.21
CA ASN A 142 8.22 -11.86 -3.63
C ASN A 142 7.48 -10.51 -3.56
N ASN A 143 6.20 -10.48 -3.97
CA ASN A 143 5.38 -9.27 -3.87
C ASN A 143 5.16 -8.86 -2.42
N LEU A 144 4.83 -9.81 -1.54
CA LEU A 144 4.59 -9.55 -0.13
C LEU A 144 5.86 -9.11 0.61
N GLU A 145 6.98 -9.78 0.37
CA GLU A 145 8.27 -9.42 0.96
C GLU A 145 8.73 -8.02 0.54
N SER A 146 8.43 -7.60 -0.69
CA SER A 146 8.76 -6.26 -1.17
C SER A 146 7.81 -5.18 -0.69
N THR A 147 6.51 -5.51 -0.49
CA THR A 147 5.47 -4.53 -0.16
C THR A 147 5.34 -4.34 1.35
N ILE A 148 5.37 -5.43 2.12
CA ILE A 148 5.19 -5.43 3.57
C ILE A 148 6.25 -6.34 4.23
N PRO A 149 7.54 -5.92 4.24
CA PRO A 149 8.64 -6.75 4.69
C PRO A 149 8.53 -7.14 6.16
N ALA A 150 8.80 -8.41 6.47
CA ALA A 150 8.87 -8.91 7.83
C ALA A 150 10.33 -8.89 8.32
N TYR A 151 10.57 -8.22 9.45
CA TYR A 151 11.92 -7.98 9.98
C TYR A 151 12.30 -8.94 11.10
N LYS A 152 13.59 -9.25 11.20
CA LYS A 152 14.15 -9.95 12.35
C LYS A 152 14.03 -9.06 13.60
N ARG A 153 13.60 -9.65 14.70
CA ARG A 153 13.55 -8.97 16.00
C ARG A 153 13.96 -9.90 17.13
N SER A 154 14.34 -9.35 18.27
CA SER A 154 14.64 -10.13 19.46
C SER A 154 13.40 -10.92 19.91
N GLY A 155 13.52 -12.25 20.01
CA GLY A 155 12.42 -13.15 20.39
C GLY A 155 11.55 -13.62 19.22
N PHE A 156 11.85 -13.21 17.98
CA PHE A 156 11.28 -13.75 16.76
C PHE A 156 12.36 -14.48 15.96
N PRO A 157 12.07 -15.52 15.20
CA PRO A 157 13.09 -16.31 14.51
C PRO A 157 13.81 -15.50 13.43
N GLU A 158 15.09 -15.83 13.22
CA GLU A 158 15.85 -15.27 12.11
C GLU A 158 15.43 -15.87 10.77
N SER A 159 14.86 -17.08 10.79
CA SER A 159 14.34 -17.76 9.61
C SER A 159 13.05 -18.51 9.92
N MET A 160 12.20 -18.66 8.90
CA MET A 160 10.94 -19.38 8.99
C MET A 160 10.85 -20.45 7.90
N ASN A 161 10.41 -21.64 8.27
CA ASN A 161 10.12 -22.71 7.32
C ASN A 161 8.67 -22.60 6.84
N ILE A 162 8.46 -22.68 5.53
CA ILE A 162 7.12 -22.71 4.92
C ILE A 162 6.91 -24.09 4.32
N TYR A 163 5.90 -24.79 4.81
CA TYR A 163 5.52 -26.14 4.39
C TYR A 163 4.21 -26.09 3.63
N ALA A 164 4.21 -26.52 2.37
CA ALA A 164 3.02 -26.51 1.54
C ALA A 164 2.80 -27.85 0.81
N TRP A 165 1.55 -28.30 0.74
CA TRP A 165 1.14 -29.48 -0.02
C TRP A 165 -0.34 -29.40 -0.42
N ASN A 166 -0.71 -30.19 -1.44
CA ASN A 166 -2.10 -30.43 -1.78
C ASN A 166 -2.63 -31.60 -0.92
N ASN A 167 -3.79 -31.43 -0.29
CA ASN A 167 -4.37 -32.42 0.64
C ASN A 167 -4.92 -33.69 -0.04
N SER A 168 -4.77 -33.83 -1.37
CA SER A 168 -4.95 -35.13 -2.04
C SER A 168 -4.00 -36.22 -1.51
N VAL A 169 -2.93 -35.81 -0.83
CA VAL A 169 -2.03 -36.70 -0.10
C VAL A 169 -2.05 -36.39 1.39
N PRO A 170 -1.84 -37.40 2.27
CA PRO A 170 -1.65 -37.16 3.70
C PRO A 170 -0.50 -36.19 3.92
N SER A 171 -0.58 -35.37 4.99
CA SER A 171 0.49 -34.43 5.31
C SER A 171 1.88 -35.08 5.25
N PRO A 172 2.79 -34.56 4.39
CA PRO A 172 4.15 -35.10 4.30
C PRO A 172 5.09 -34.55 5.38
N TYR A 173 4.59 -33.61 6.21
CA TYR A 173 5.38 -32.88 7.19
C TYR A 173 4.89 -33.12 8.62
N THR A 174 5.83 -33.05 9.57
CA THR A 174 5.54 -33.10 11.00
C THR A 174 6.17 -31.93 11.72
N ASP A 175 5.50 -31.44 12.76
CA ASP A 175 6.05 -30.44 13.66
C ASP A 175 7.24 -31.00 14.48
N PRO A 176 8.01 -30.17 15.19
CA PRO A 176 9.11 -30.63 16.05
C PRO A 176 8.70 -31.60 17.16
N ASN A 177 7.42 -31.72 17.50
CA ASN A 177 6.90 -32.68 18.47
C ASN A 177 6.48 -34.02 17.82
N GLY A 178 6.60 -34.13 16.49
CA GLY A 178 6.23 -35.31 15.72
C GLY A 178 4.75 -35.42 15.36
N ASN A 179 3.97 -34.35 15.54
CA ASN A 179 2.59 -34.30 15.10
C ASN A 179 2.51 -33.96 13.60
N SER A 180 1.56 -34.58 12.91
CA SER A 180 1.28 -34.24 11.50
C SER A 180 0.79 -32.80 11.39
N MET A 181 1.41 -31.99 10.51
CA MET A 181 0.97 -30.64 10.21
C MET A 181 -0.36 -30.68 9.45
N GLN A 182 -1.26 -29.73 9.69
CA GLN A 182 -2.59 -29.65 9.07
C GLN A 182 -3.05 -28.20 8.95
N GLY A 183 -3.92 -27.93 7.96
CA GLY A 183 -4.56 -26.66 7.75
C GLY A 183 -3.62 -25.57 7.21
N ALA A 184 -4.01 -24.33 7.41
CA ALA A 184 -3.17 -23.17 7.17
C ALA A 184 -2.98 -22.43 8.49
N SER A 185 -1.75 -22.10 8.83
CA SER A 185 -1.44 -21.45 10.12
C SER A 185 0.04 -21.08 10.22
N ILE A 186 0.33 -20.11 11.09
CA ILE A 186 1.66 -19.94 11.65
C ILE A 186 1.73 -20.60 13.02
N SER A 187 2.81 -21.30 13.28
CA SER A 187 3.06 -21.97 14.55
C SER A 187 4.53 -21.88 14.95
N GLY A 188 4.81 -22.14 16.22
CA GLY A 188 6.17 -22.11 16.74
C GLY A 188 6.30 -22.80 18.09
N ASN A 189 7.53 -23.07 18.51
CA ASN A 189 7.84 -23.68 19.82
C ASN A 189 8.81 -22.82 20.67
N GLY A 190 8.95 -21.53 20.31
CA GLY A 190 9.83 -20.58 20.97
C GLY A 190 11.25 -20.49 20.39
N THR A 191 11.68 -21.46 19.60
CA THR A 191 12.95 -21.47 18.86
C THR A 191 12.75 -21.66 17.36
N ASP A 192 11.78 -22.46 16.97
CA ASP A 192 11.47 -22.78 15.59
C ASP A 192 10.07 -22.25 15.27
N PHE A 193 9.94 -21.56 14.16
CA PHE A 193 8.67 -21.04 13.65
C PHE A 193 8.46 -21.57 12.24
N TRP A 194 7.22 -21.86 11.91
CA TRP A 194 6.85 -22.36 10.60
C TRP A 194 5.46 -21.90 10.18
N MET A 195 5.32 -21.74 8.88
CA MET A 195 4.03 -21.54 8.21
C MET A 195 3.60 -22.89 7.61
N VAL A 196 2.35 -23.23 7.74
CA VAL A 196 1.72 -24.40 7.13
C VAL A 196 0.70 -23.94 6.10
N LEU A 197 0.73 -24.54 4.91
CA LEU A 197 -0.21 -24.30 3.83
C LEU A 197 -0.70 -25.65 3.27
N GLU A 198 -1.72 -26.21 3.88
CA GLU A 198 -2.43 -27.37 3.35
C GLU A 198 -3.52 -26.90 2.37
N ILE A 199 -3.27 -27.02 1.06
CA ILE A 199 -4.18 -26.54 0.05
C ILE A 199 -5.17 -27.65 -0.33
N PRO A 200 -6.49 -27.44 -0.18
CA PRO A 200 -7.51 -28.39 -0.58
C PRO A 200 -7.44 -28.74 -2.07
N ASP A 201 -7.53 -30.02 -2.41
CA ASP A 201 -7.45 -30.51 -3.81
C ASP A 201 -8.58 -29.96 -4.70
N ASP A 202 -9.75 -29.78 -4.12
CA ASP A 202 -10.91 -29.23 -4.83
C ASP A 202 -10.74 -27.74 -5.20
N GLU A 203 -9.87 -27.00 -4.55
CA GLU A 203 -9.56 -25.62 -4.91
C GLU A 203 -8.82 -25.51 -6.26
N PHE A 204 -8.01 -26.51 -6.59
CA PHE A 204 -7.39 -26.59 -7.92
C PHE A 204 -8.42 -26.94 -8.99
N THR A 205 -9.36 -27.84 -8.68
CA THR A 205 -10.40 -28.27 -9.60
C THR A 205 -11.42 -27.16 -9.86
N ASN A 206 -11.81 -26.43 -8.81
CA ASN A 206 -12.81 -25.37 -8.85
C ASN A 206 -12.20 -23.99 -9.19
N ASN A 207 -10.89 -23.92 -9.37
CA ASN A 207 -10.16 -22.67 -9.59
C ASN A 207 -10.43 -21.61 -8.50
N SER A 208 -10.50 -22.04 -7.24
CA SER A 208 -10.73 -21.17 -6.08
C SER A 208 -9.57 -20.19 -5.90
N SER A 209 -9.86 -18.91 -5.67
CA SER A 209 -8.87 -17.89 -5.34
C SER A 209 -8.29 -18.08 -3.93
N HIS A 210 -8.98 -18.83 -3.05
CA HIS A 210 -8.51 -19.12 -1.69
C HIS A 210 -7.13 -19.79 -1.66
N ARG A 211 -6.80 -20.67 -2.63
CA ARG A 211 -5.46 -21.28 -2.73
C ARG A 211 -4.30 -20.29 -2.84
N TYR A 212 -4.60 -19.03 -3.15
CA TYR A 212 -3.64 -17.92 -3.24
C TYR A 212 -3.83 -16.91 -2.11
N SER A 213 -5.08 -16.62 -1.73
CA SER A 213 -5.36 -15.68 -0.66
C SER A 213 -4.79 -16.13 0.67
N VAL A 214 -4.83 -17.42 0.97
CA VAL A 214 -4.28 -18.00 2.19
C VAL A 214 -2.78 -17.73 2.36
N ILE A 215 -2.02 -17.59 1.27
CA ILE A 215 -0.60 -17.24 1.32
C ILE A 215 -0.44 -15.81 1.85
N ALA A 216 -1.25 -14.88 1.34
CA ALA A 216 -1.23 -13.49 1.78
C ALA A 216 -1.72 -13.34 3.23
N HIS A 217 -2.73 -14.14 3.64
CA HIS A 217 -3.24 -14.19 5.00
C HIS A 217 -2.14 -14.60 5.99
N GLU A 218 -1.55 -15.77 5.76
CA GLU A 218 -0.53 -16.31 6.66
C GLU A 218 0.76 -15.48 6.66
N TYR A 219 1.14 -14.91 5.51
CA TYR A 219 2.26 -13.98 5.45
C TYR A 219 1.99 -12.71 6.27
N PHE A 220 0.75 -12.20 6.25
CA PHE A 220 0.40 -11.02 7.06
C PHE A 220 0.56 -11.32 8.55
N HIS A 221 0.26 -12.52 9.01
CA HIS A 221 0.57 -12.93 10.37
C HIS A 221 2.07 -12.96 10.67
N VAL A 222 2.92 -13.38 9.70
CA VAL A 222 4.38 -13.27 9.87
C VAL A 222 4.78 -11.81 10.07
N TYR A 223 4.23 -10.90 9.27
CA TYR A 223 4.48 -9.48 9.42
C TYR A 223 4.03 -8.96 10.79
N GLN A 224 2.81 -9.25 11.23
CA GLN A 224 2.30 -8.87 12.55
C GLN A 224 3.24 -9.34 13.68
N HIS A 225 3.71 -10.59 13.61
CA HIS A 225 4.62 -11.16 14.60
C HIS A 225 6.01 -10.55 14.55
N SER A 226 6.47 -10.11 13.38
CA SER A 226 7.74 -9.41 13.26
C SER A 226 7.70 -8.04 13.93
N MET A 227 6.51 -7.44 14.07
CA MET A 227 6.31 -6.10 14.67
C MET A 227 5.88 -6.16 16.14
N SER A 228 5.08 -7.15 16.51
CA SER A 228 4.48 -7.32 17.84
C SER A 228 4.87 -8.69 18.43
N PRO A 229 4.86 -8.89 19.76
CA PRO A 229 5.17 -10.20 20.33
C PRO A 229 4.24 -11.28 19.79
N ALA A 230 4.81 -12.45 19.48
CA ALA A 230 4.02 -13.60 19.07
C ALA A 230 2.91 -13.89 20.07
N PHE A 231 1.72 -14.13 19.57
CA PHE A 231 0.60 -14.55 20.41
C PHE A 231 0.87 -15.92 21.06
N SER A 232 0.46 -16.05 22.29
CA SER A 232 0.35 -17.34 22.90
C SER A 232 -1.07 -17.48 23.42
N VAL A 233 -1.95 -17.95 22.56
CA VAL A 233 -3.33 -18.23 22.94
C VAL A 233 -3.30 -19.40 23.92
N GLY A 234 -3.82 -19.21 25.11
CA GLY A 234 -4.05 -20.31 26.04
C GLY A 234 -5.05 -21.31 25.46
N SER A 235 -5.01 -22.54 25.95
CA SER A 235 -5.93 -23.60 25.53
C SER A 235 -7.42 -23.29 25.79
N ASP A 236 -7.71 -22.24 26.54
CA ASP A 236 -9.03 -21.69 26.86
C ASP A 236 -9.43 -20.51 25.97
N GLY A 237 -8.51 -20.04 25.09
CA GLY A 237 -8.74 -18.90 24.21
C GLY A 237 -8.71 -17.53 24.91
N GLU A 238 -8.21 -17.47 26.15
CA GLU A 238 -8.16 -16.27 26.96
C GLU A 238 -6.77 -15.59 26.93
N PHE A 239 -6.70 -14.31 27.25
CA PHE A 239 -5.46 -13.54 27.34
C PHE A 239 -4.62 -13.93 28.56
N ASN A 240 -3.83 -14.97 28.42
CA ASN A 240 -3.03 -15.51 29.52
C ASN A 240 -1.63 -14.88 29.65
N ASN A 241 -1.17 -14.18 28.60
CA ASN A 241 0.15 -13.56 28.57
C ASN A 241 0.02 -12.04 28.32
N PRO A 242 0.30 -11.20 29.33
CA PRO A 242 0.21 -9.74 29.17
C PRO A 242 1.22 -9.16 28.17
N ASN A 243 2.27 -9.92 27.83
CA ASN A 243 3.31 -9.51 26.89
C ASN A 243 3.10 -10.04 25.47
N ALA A 244 2.04 -10.84 25.22
CA ALA A 244 1.62 -11.24 23.89
C ALA A 244 0.57 -10.27 23.35
N MET A 245 0.25 -10.37 22.07
CA MET A 245 -0.88 -9.69 21.45
C MET A 245 -1.84 -10.77 20.96
N ASP A 246 -3.04 -10.86 21.57
CA ASP A 246 -3.98 -11.96 21.35
C ASP A 246 -5.40 -11.46 20.95
N VAL A 247 -5.56 -10.19 20.58
CA VAL A 247 -6.87 -9.62 20.22
C VAL A 247 -7.29 -10.14 18.86
N LYS A 248 -8.16 -11.16 18.86
CA LYS A 248 -8.53 -11.95 17.68
C LYS A 248 -9.00 -11.09 16.52
N TRP A 249 -9.98 -10.20 16.71
CA TRP A 249 -10.54 -9.45 15.58
C TRP A 249 -9.53 -8.49 14.93
N LEU A 250 -8.56 -7.96 15.70
CA LEU A 250 -7.46 -7.16 15.13
C LEU A 250 -6.47 -8.03 14.36
N ILE A 251 -6.13 -9.19 14.89
CA ILE A 251 -5.17 -10.12 14.26
C ILE A 251 -5.77 -10.71 13.00
N GLU A 252 -6.85 -11.47 13.15
CA GLU A 252 -7.48 -12.24 12.07
C GLU A 252 -8.23 -11.34 11.09
N GLY A 253 -8.95 -10.33 11.61
CA GLY A 253 -9.70 -9.40 10.77
C GLY A 253 -8.80 -8.55 9.89
N SER A 254 -7.64 -8.09 10.38
CA SER A 254 -6.71 -7.35 9.54
C SER A 254 -6.00 -8.26 8.53
N ALA A 255 -5.66 -9.51 8.88
CA ALA A 255 -5.11 -10.47 7.94
C ALA A 255 -6.12 -10.81 6.82
N ALA A 256 -7.38 -11.09 7.18
CA ALA A 256 -8.43 -11.39 6.20
C ALA A 256 -8.84 -10.16 5.35
N ALA A 257 -8.79 -8.95 5.91
CA ALA A 257 -8.98 -7.74 5.12
C ALA A 257 -7.79 -7.47 4.16
N PHE A 258 -6.57 -7.72 4.63
CA PHE A 258 -5.36 -7.58 3.80
C PHE A 258 -5.37 -8.58 2.64
N GLU A 259 -5.63 -9.88 2.89
CA GLU A 259 -5.72 -10.88 1.83
C GLU A 259 -6.80 -10.51 0.80
N SER A 260 -7.94 -9.97 1.27
CA SER A 260 -9.03 -9.59 0.38
C SER A 260 -8.63 -8.45 -0.56
N LEU A 261 -7.93 -7.44 -0.06
CA LEU A 261 -7.38 -6.37 -0.88
C LEU A 261 -6.26 -6.87 -1.81
N TYR A 262 -5.41 -7.77 -1.33
CA TYR A 262 -4.35 -8.38 -2.13
C TYR A 262 -4.92 -9.15 -3.35
N ILE A 263 -5.96 -9.96 -3.13
CA ILE A 263 -6.64 -10.70 -4.20
C ILE A 263 -7.37 -9.75 -5.15
N GLN A 264 -8.00 -8.70 -4.63
CA GLN A 264 -8.64 -7.70 -5.48
C GLN A 264 -7.63 -6.99 -6.40
N GLU A 265 -6.48 -6.59 -5.87
CA GLU A 265 -5.43 -5.89 -6.61
C GLU A 265 -4.79 -6.78 -7.68
N ASN A 266 -4.41 -8.01 -7.34
CA ASN A 266 -3.59 -8.85 -8.19
C ASN A 266 -4.41 -9.77 -9.12
N TYR A 267 -5.65 -10.10 -8.76
CA TYR A 267 -6.50 -11.03 -9.52
C TYR A 267 -7.80 -10.39 -10.03
N GLY A 268 -8.13 -9.16 -9.62
CA GLY A 268 -9.35 -8.46 -10.03
C GLY A 268 -10.64 -9.07 -9.45
N ILE A 269 -10.55 -9.83 -8.38
CA ILE A 269 -11.67 -10.52 -7.72
C ILE A 269 -12.04 -9.73 -6.46
N ASN A 270 -13.32 -9.40 -6.28
CA ASN A 270 -13.80 -8.86 -5.01
C ASN A 270 -13.87 -9.97 -3.95
N TYR A 271 -12.76 -10.19 -3.27
CA TYR A 271 -12.65 -11.29 -2.31
C TYR A 271 -13.41 -11.04 -1.01
N PHE A 272 -13.77 -9.80 -0.69
CA PHE A 272 -14.71 -9.50 0.40
C PHE A 272 -16.08 -10.14 0.15
N GLU A 273 -16.51 -10.24 -1.12
CA GLU A 273 -17.76 -10.88 -1.51
C GLU A 273 -17.61 -12.41 -1.65
N GLU A 274 -16.51 -12.88 -2.24
CA GLU A 274 -16.29 -14.32 -2.50
C GLU A 274 -15.75 -15.06 -1.28
N GLY A 275 -14.70 -14.56 -0.64
CA GLY A 275 -14.01 -15.21 0.46
C GLY A 275 -14.66 -14.98 1.82
N GLN A 276 -15.22 -13.78 2.04
CA GLN A 276 -15.81 -13.36 3.30
C GLN A 276 -17.35 -13.50 3.33
N ALA A 277 -17.93 -14.22 2.38
CA ALA A 277 -19.40 -14.31 2.15
C ALA A 277 -20.20 -15.06 3.24
N TRP A 278 -19.60 -15.42 4.38
CA TRP A 278 -20.24 -16.22 5.44
C TRP A 278 -21.29 -15.47 6.27
N GLY A 279 -21.43 -14.17 6.03
CA GLY A 279 -22.39 -13.32 6.69
C GLY A 279 -21.94 -12.85 8.08
N VAL A 280 -22.27 -11.60 8.38
CA VAL A 280 -21.99 -10.96 9.67
C VAL A 280 -23.10 -11.31 10.65
N GLU A 281 -22.75 -11.77 11.85
CA GLU A 281 -23.69 -12.09 12.90
C GLU A 281 -24.14 -10.82 13.65
N ALA A 282 -25.43 -10.77 14.03
CA ALA A 282 -25.99 -9.56 14.66
C ALA A 282 -25.36 -9.22 16.03
N ASP A 283 -24.75 -10.18 16.69
CA ASP A 283 -24.14 -9.96 18.00
C ASP A 283 -22.83 -9.15 17.94
N VAL A 284 -22.16 -9.08 16.78
CA VAL A 284 -21.01 -8.17 16.61
C VAL A 284 -21.40 -6.70 16.84
N LEU A 285 -22.68 -6.35 16.59
CA LEU A 285 -23.19 -4.99 16.80
C LEU A 285 -23.53 -4.70 18.27
N SER A 286 -23.80 -5.73 19.07
CA SER A 286 -24.26 -5.59 20.45
C SER A 286 -23.24 -6.06 21.50
N ASP A 287 -22.32 -6.92 21.14
CA ASP A 287 -21.27 -7.48 21.99
C ASP A 287 -19.95 -7.65 21.24
N PRO A 288 -19.42 -6.55 20.63
CA PRO A 288 -18.19 -6.61 19.85
C PRO A 288 -16.98 -7.05 20.67
N ALA A 289 -16.94 -6.74 21.97
CA ALA A 289 -15.83 -7.12 22.83
C ALA A 289 -15.64 -8.65 22.94
N SER A 290 -16.69 -9.44 22.70
CA SER A 290 -16.55 -10.92 22.67
C SER A 290 -15.63 -11.41 21.55
N TYR A 291 -15.50 -10.64 20.47
CA TYR A 291 -14.62 -10.95 19.34
C TYR A 291 -13.13 -10.64 19.62
N GLU A 292 -12.80 -10.08 20.78
CA GLU A 292 -11.41 -10.03 21.24
C GLU A 292 -10.83 -11.44 21.47
N PHE A 293 -11.69 -12.46 21.75
CA PHE A 293 -11.27 -13.77 22.21
C PHE A 293 -11.41 -14.85 21.16
N TYR A 294 -10.42 -15.75 21.07
CA TYR A 294 -10.46 -16.91 20.18
C TYR A 294 -11.54 -17.95 20.54
N SER A 295 -12.07 -17.93 21.77
CA SER A 295 -13.23 -18.74 22.18
C SER A 295 -14.53 -18.34 21.47
N LYS A 296 -14.64 -17.10 20.98
CA LYS A 296 -15.77 -16.63 20.18
C LYS A 296 -15.69 -17.21 18.77
N GLN A 297 -16.75 -17.92 18.36
CA GLN A 297 -16.86 -18.41 16.98
C GLN A 297 -16.97 -17.22 16.00
N ASP A 298 -16.23 -17.32 14.91
CA ASP A 298 -16.23 -16.36 13.81
C ASP A 298 -15.88 -17.10 12.52
N ASN A 299 -16.89 -17.47 11.77
CA ASN A 299 -16.73 -18.27 10.56
C ASN A 299 -16.02 -17.48 9.47
N ASN A 300 -14.87 -17.99 9.01
CA ASN A 300 -13.98 -17.32 8.05
C ASN A 300 -13.66 -15.88 8.46
N TYR A 301 -13.66 -15.60 9.76
CA TYR A 301 -13.38 -14.28 10.31
C TYR A 301 -14.29 -13.15 9.79
N ALA A 302 -15.48 -13.48 9.29
CA ALA A 302 -16.39 -12.51 8.67
C ALA A 302 -16.77 -11.35 9.61
N ASN A 303 -16.96 -11.65 10.92
CA ASN A 303 -17.24 -10.62 11.92
C ASN A 303 -15.99 -9.77 12.22
N SER A 304 -14.81 -10.40 12.30
CA SER A 304 -13.54 -9.71 12.48
C SER A 304 -13.22 -8.77 11.31
N VAL A 305 -13.45 -9.22 10.07
CA VAL A 305 -13.32 -8.38 8.85
C VAL A 305 -14.31 -7.23 8.89
N PHE A 306 -15.57 -7.49 9.25
CA PHE A 306 -16.58 -6.44 9.40
C PHE A 306 -16.13 -5.36 10.39
N MET A 307 -15.57 -5.75 11.55
CA MET A 307 -15.06 -4.79 12.54
C MET A 307 -13.89 -3.97 11.98
N VAL A 308 -12.99 -4.57 11.20
CA VAL A 308 -11.90 -3.85 10.52
C VAL A 308 -12.45 -2.85 9.50
N LEU A 309 -13.41 -3.25 8.65
CA LEU A 309 -14.01 -2.35 7.68
C LEU A 309 -14.83 -1.23 8.34
N ALA A 310 -15.52 -1.54 9.44
CA ALA A 310 -16.22 -0.52 10.24
C ALA A 310 -15.22 0.47 10.86
N LEU A 311 -14.07 0.00 11.38
CA LEU A 311 -13.02 0.87 11.88
C LEU A 311 -12.48 1.79 10.77
N VAL A 312 -12.28 1.28 9.55
CA VAL A 312 -11.92 2.12 8.39
C VAL A 312 -12.94 3.23 8.20
N LYS A 313 -14.25 2.92 8.27
CA LYS A 313 -15.31 3.95 8.13
C LYS A 313 -15.30 4.97 9.27
N GLU A 314 -15.08 4.55 10.51
CA GLU A 314 -14.94 5.48 11.62
C GLU A 314 -13.72 6.39 11.45
N LEU A 315 -12.61 5.87 10.93
CA LEU A 315 -11.42 6.67 10.62
C LEU A 315 -11.67 7.65 9.46
N GLU A 316 -12.41 7.22 8.42
CA GLU A 316 -12.85 8.14 7.35
C GLU A 316 -13.74 9.27 7.92
N ASN A 317 -14.63 8.97 8.86
CA ASN A 317 -15.50 9.95 9.52
C ASN A 317 -14.70 11.00 10.33
N VAL A 318 -13.52 10.63 10.84
CA VAL A 318 -12.62 11.55 11.54
C VAL A 318 -11.51 12.12 10.64
N GLY A 319 -11.62 11.97 9.30
CA GLY A 319 -10.81 12.68 8.30
C GLY A 319 -9.63 11.91 7.72
N PHE A 320 -9.50 10.62 7.98
CA PHE A 320 -8.53 9.79 7.27
C PHE A 320 -8.97 9.57 5.81
N SER A 321 -8.03 9.48 4.88
CA SER A 321 -8.32 8.86 3.59
C SER A 321 -8.54 7.36 3.78
N PRO A 322 -9.24 6.68 2.85
CA PRO A 322 -9.39 5.23 2.93
C PRO A 322 -8.05 4.47 3.01
N GLU A 323 -7.06 4.89 2.20
CA GLU A 323 -5.72 4.32 2.19
C GLU A 323 -5.03 4.53 3.54
N LYS A 324 -5.12 5.74 4.12
CA LYS A 324 -4.55 6.05 5.43
C LYS A 324 -5.21 5.27 6.55
N ALA A 325 -6.52 5.09 6.50
CA ALA A 325 -7.25 4.27 7.47
C ALA A 325 -6.75 2.82 7.45
N PHE A 326 -6.66 2.21 6.27
CA PHE A 326 -6.08 0.87 6.13
C PHE A 326 -4.60 0.81 6.54
N GLN A 327 -3.79 1.81 6.17
CA GLN A 327 -2.38 1.87 6.57
C GLN A 327 -2.24 1.89 8.09
N SER A 328 -3.08 2.67 8.77
CA SER A 328 -3.08 2.73 10.23
C SER A 328 -3.36 1.37 10.86
N ILE A 329 -4.27 0.57 10.26
CA ILE A 329 -4.64 -0.76 10.74
C ILE A 329 -3.59 -1.80 10.37
N PHE A 330 -3.08 -1.78 9.14
CA PHE A 330 -2.17 -2.83 8.65
C PHE A 330 -0.72 -2.62 9.06
N LYS A 331 -0.31 -1.36 9.32
CA LYS A 331 1.08 -1.02 9.54
C LYS A 331 1.29 -0.26 10.85
N VAL A 332 0.75 0.95 10.98
CA VAL A 332 1.08 1.87 12.07
C VAL A 332 0.77 1.27 13.45
N PHE A 333 -0.35 0.56 13.59
CA PHE A 333 -0.73 -0.09 14.84
C PHE A 333 0.29 -1.16 15.26
N TRP A 334 0.69 -2.02 14.32
CA TRP A 334 1.63 -3.12 14.59
C TRP A 334 3.05 -2.62 14.88
N GLU A 335 3.49 -1.55 14.21
CA GLU A 335 4.79 -0.91 14.43
C GLU A 335 4.92 -0.31 15.84
N GLN A 336 3.82 -0.11 16.56
CA GLN A 336 3.84 0.31 17.95
C GLN A 336 4.11 -0.83 18.95
N ASP A 337 4.33 -2.05 18.50
CA ASP A 337 4.57 -3.23 19.34
C ASP A 337 3.44 -3.45 20.38
N PRO A 338 2.14 -3.53 19.95
CA PRO A 338 1.02 -3.67 20.87
C PRO A 338 1.06 -5.01 21.61
N LYS A 339 0.60 -4.99 22.88
CA LYS A 339 0.53 -6.15 23.78
C LYS A 339 -0.83 -6.21 24.47
N ASN A 340 -1.21 -7.36 25.00
CA ASN A 340 -2.45 -7.52 25.77
C ASN A 340 -2.54 -6.51 26.93
N SER A 341 -1.40 -6.10 27.48
CA SER A 341 -1.33 -5.14 28.57
C SER A 341 -1.56 -3.68 28.15
N ASP A 342 -1.39 -3.32 26.87
CA ASP A 342 -1.40 -1.91 26.42
C ASP A 342 -2.11 -1.66 25.07
N TRP A 343 -2.60 -2.70 24.39
CA TRP A 343 -3.18 -2.56 23.05
C TRP A 343 -4.33 -1.53 22.97
N LYS A 344 -5.12 -1.35 24.03
CA LYS A 344 -6.20 -0.35 24.04
C LYS A 344 -5.66 1.07 24.01
N THR A 345 -4.54 1.31 24.71
CA THR A 345 -3.84 2.60 24.65
C THR A 345 -3.23 2.81 23.27
N LYS A 346 -2.58 1.76 22.70
CA LYS A 346 -2.03 1.82 21.34
C LYS A 346 -3.11 1.99 20.27
N PHE A 347 -4.29 1.41 20.49
CA PHE A 347 -5.45 1.59 19.64
C PHE A 347 -5.88 3.07 19.62
N GLU A 348 -6.06 3.70 20.77
CA GLU A 348 -6.42 5.11 20.89
C GLU A 348 -5.33 6.02 20.30
N GLU A 349 -4.05 5.76 20.60
CA GLU A 349 -2.91 6.50 20.04
C GLU A 349 -2.84 6.42 18.51
N THR A 350 -3.18 5.26 17.91
CA THR A 350 -3.12 5.05 16.46
C THR A 350 -4.34 5.61 15.74
N PHE A 351 -5.53 5.34 16.29
CA PHE A 351 -6.80 5.56 15.59
C PHE A 351 -7.53 6.82 16.03
N THR A 352 -7.02 7.53 17.06
CA THR A 352 -7.66 8.74 17.63
C THR A 352 -9.07 8.52 18.16
N ILE A 353 -9.48 7.26 18.30
CA ILE A 353 -10.77 6.81 18.83
C ILE A 353 -10.46 5.78 19.91
N ASP A 354 -11.02 5.90 21.09
CA ASP A 354 -10.90 4.85 22.11
C ASP A 354 -11.76 3.63 21.75
N ILE A 355 -11.36 2.46 22.25
CA ILE A 355 -11.99 1.18 21.87
C ILE A 355 -13.48 1.10 22.27
N ASP A 356 -13.87 1.68 23.40
CA ASP A 356 -15.25 1.62 23.89
C ASP A 356 -16.15 2.51 23.01
N THR A 357 -15.64 3.65 22.55
CA THR A 357 -16.29 4.51 21.57
C THR A 357 -16.44 3.78 20.23
N PHE A 358 -15.38 3.14 19.75
CA PHE A 358 -15.46 2.33 18.52
C PHE A 358 -16.49 1.20 18.65
N TYR A 359 -16.44 0.42 19.73
CA TYR A 359 -17.43 -0.65 19.93
C TYR A 359 -18.86 -0.13 20.01
N SER A 360 -19.06 1.03 20.63
CA SER A 360 -20.39 1.66 20.70
C SER A 360 -20.88 2.11 19.34
N SER A 361 -20.01 2.54 18.43
CA SER A 361 -20.39 2.97 17.08
C SER A 361 -20.94 1.82 16.22
N LEU A 362 -20.49 0.59 16.47
CA LEU A 362 -20.94 -0.60 15.73
C LEU A 362 -22.45 -0.81 15.78
N ALA A 363 -23.10 -0.40 16.87
CA ALA A 363 -24.56 -0.48 16.97
C ALA A 363 -25.31 0.33 15.89
N SER A 364 -24.67 1.28 15.23
CA SER A 364 -25.23 2.08 14.14
C SER A 364 -25.12 1.44 12.76
N TYR A 365 -24.31 0.38 12.64
CA TYR A 365 -24.05 -0.30 11.36
C TYR A 365 -25.10 -1.36 11.05
N SER A 366 -25.17 -1.73 9.77
CA SER A 366 -25.90 -2.91 9.30
C SER A 366 -24.96 -4.11 9.26
N THR A 367 -25.48 -5.32 9.47
CA THR A 367 -24.76 -6.56 9.21
C THR A 367 -24.53 -6.86 7.72
N ASP A 368 -25.09 -6.04 6.84
CA ASP A 368 -24.78 -6.09 5.41
C ASP A 368 -23.40 -5.45 5.15
N MET A 369 -22.36 -6.27 5.19
CA MET A 369 -20.98 -5.83 5.03
C MET A 369 -20.72 -5.16 3.66
N SER A 370 -21.55 -5.45 2.64
CA SER A 370 -21.40 -4.84 1.32
C SER A 370 -21.55 -3.31 1.32
N LEU A 371 -22.22 -2.76 2.34
CA LEU A 371 -22.39 -1.32 2.52
C LEU A 371 -21.10 -0.60 2.94
N ILE A 372 -20.10 -1.34 3.40
CA ILE A 372 -18.83 -0.80 3.89
C ILE A 372 -17.61 -1.39 3.16
N TYR A 373 -17.82 -2.10 2.05
CA TYR A 373 -16.69 -2.57 1.23
C TYR A 373 -15.84 -1.39 0.76
N PRO A 374 -14.52 -1.58 0.73
CA PRO A 374 -13.62 -0.58 0.16
C PRO A 374 -13.85 -0.46 -1.36
N SER A 375 -13.48 0.71 -1.90
CA SER A 375 -13.47 0.89 -3.35
C SER A 375 -12.50 -0.10 -4.01
N SER A 376 -12.86 -0.62 -5.18
CA SER A 376 -11.97 -1.46 -6.00
C SER A 376 -10.71 -0.74 -6.50
N THR A 377 -10.62 0.57 -6.30
CA THR A 377 -9.43 1.37 -6.64
C THR A 377 -8.38 1.39 -5.52
N ILE A 378 -8.76 0.94 -4.31
CA ILE A 378 -7.84 0.83 -3.18
C ILE A 378 -6.97 -0.40 -3.39
N THR A 379 -5.65 -0.22 -3.31
CA THR A 379 -4.65 -1.27 -3.49
C THR A 379 -3.76 -1.36 -2.26
N VAL A 380 -3.22 -2.54 -1.99
CA VAL A 380 -2.24 -2.74 -0.91
C VAL A 380 -1.04 -1.83 -1.12
N GLN A 381 -0.58 -1.69 -2.36
CA GLN A 381 0.55 -0.82 -2.70
C GLN A 381 0.26 0.65 -2.34
N ASN A 382 -0.94 1.16 -2.66
CA ASN A 382 -1.30 2.54 -2.30
C ASN A 382 -1.44 2.71 -0.78
N ILE A 383 -2.00 1.72 -0.09
CA ILE A 383 -2.12 1.72 1.37
C ILE A 383 -0.75 1.81 2.04
N ILE A 384 0.17 0.92 1.69
CA ILE A 384 1.48 0.85 2.36
C ILE A 384 2.33 2.09 2.07
N ASN A 385 2.20 2.66 0.88
CA ASN A 385 2.93 3.87 0.46
C ASN A 385 2.16 5.17 0.71
N ASP A 386 1.00 5.13 1.37
CA ASP A 386 0.25 6.36 1.66
C ASP A 386 1.01 7.23 2.67
N THR A 387 1.48 8.37 2.20
CA THR A 387 2.15 9.40 2.99
C THR A 387 1.23 10.57 3.35
N SER A 388 -0.08 10.45 3.08
CA SER A 388 -1.02 11.52 3.37
C SER A 388 -1.09 11.82 4.88
N ALA A 389 -1.08 13.12 5.24
CA ALA A 389 -1.31 13.54 6.61
C ALA A 389 -2.79 13.33 6.99
N ILE A 390 -3.04 13.00 8.27
CA ILE A 390 -4.40 12.99 8.81
C ILE A 390 -4.90 14.44 8.78
N SER A 391 -6.03 14.66 8.12
CA SER A 391 -6.69 15.97 8.13
C SER A 391 -7.19 16.25 9.55
N GLU A 392 -6.59 17.20 10.27
CA GLU A 392 -7.08 17.57 11.60
C GLU A 392 -8.52 18.08 11.50
N ILE A 393 -9.45 17.30 12.05
CA ILE A 393 -10.83 17.79 12.22
C ILE A 393 -10.84 18.72 13.41
N SER A 394 -11.12 20.00 13.16
CA SER A 394 -11.49 20.93 14.23
C SER A 394 -12.76 20.39 14.91
N THR A 395 -12.63 19.80 16.08
CA THR A 395 -13.77 19.51 16.95
C THR A 395 -14.35 20.82 17.45
N GLU A 396 -15.32 21.38 16.74
CA GLU A 396 -16.23 22.34 17.33
C GLU A 396 -17.06 21.61 18.38
N THR A 397 -16.62 21.67 19.62
CA THR A 397 -17.42 21.27 20.78
C THR A 397 -18.57 22.25 20.92
N THR A 398 -19.71 21.91 20.36
CA THR A 398 -20.98 22.62 20.64
C THR A 398 -21.38 22.25 22.08
N SER A 399 -20.88 22.97 23.06
CA SER A 399 -21.42 22.92 24.40
C SER A 399 -22.79 23.56 24.39
N THR A 400 -23.83 22.76 24.48
CA THR A 400 -25.21 23.21 24.73
C THR A 400 -25.30 23.68 26.19
N GLU A 401 -25.00 24.93 26.44
CA GLU A 401 -25.37 25.54 27.75
C GLU A 401 -26.87 25.76 27.78
N THR A 402 -27.47 25.14 28.79
CA THR A 402 -28.88 25.35 29.16
C THR A 402 -29.02 26.72 29.77
N THR A 403 -29.63 27.65 29.06
CA THR A 403 -29.91 29.02 29.51
C THR A 403 -31.01 29.03 30.56
N SER A 404 -30.69 29.35 31.78
CA SER A 404 -31.65 29.87 32.76
C SER A 404 -31.70 31.40 32.60
N THR A 405 -32.89 31.89 32.36
CA THR A 405 -33.25 33.30 32.19
C THR A 405 -33.11 34.08 33.52
N GLU A 406 -32.29 35.14 33.54
CA GLU A 406 -32.55 36.30 34.40
C GLU A 406 -32.32 37.59 33.60
N THR A 407 -33.36 38.40 33.61
CA THR A 407 -33.47 39.72 33.01
C THR A 407 -32.84 40.76 33.94
N THR A 408 -31.90 41.60 33.44
CA THR A 408 -31.88 43.02 33.87
C THR A 408 -30.99 43.88 32.91
N SER A 409 -31.53 45.01 32.60
CA SER A 409 -31.25 46.09 31.67
C SER A 409 -29.86 46.74 31.66
N THR A 410 -29.51 47.18 30.41
CA THR A 410 -28.84 48.43 29.99
C THR A 410 -27.42 48.72 30.47
N GLU A 411 -26.48 48.70 29.54
CA GLU A 411 -25.75 49.93 29.11
C GLU A 411 -24.94 49.63 27.80
N THR A 412 -25.08 50.52 26.86
CA THR A 412 -24.42 50.57 25.59
C THR A 412 -22.97 50.99 25.74
N THR A 413 -22.03 50.16 25.41
CA THR A 413 -20.67 50.60 25.10
C THR A 413 -20.22 49.85 23.86
N SER A 414 -20.09 50.57 22.75
CA SER A 414 -19.52 50.11 21.50
C SER A 414 -18.04 49.81 21.71
N THR A 415 -17.70 48.51 21.63
CA THR A 415 -16.30 48.09 21.51
C THR A 415 -16.11 47.66 20.06
N GLU A 416 -15.30 48.42 19.35
CA GLU A 416 -14.81 48.07 18.02
C GLU A 416 -14.09 46.71 18.12
N THR A 417 -14.63 45.69 17.46
CA THR A 417 -13.94 44.45 17.23
C THR A 417 -12.98 44.66 16.07
N THR A 418 -11.70 44.91 16.38
CA THR A 418 -10.63 44.88 15.39
C THR A 418 -10.48 43.44 14.94
N SER A 419 -11.03 43.10 13.79
CA SER A 419 -10.65 41.87 13.06
C SER A 419 -9.21 42.09 12.61
N THR A 420 -8.26 41.39 13.21
CA THR A 420 -6.92 41.23 12.67
C THR A 420 -7.05 40.38 11.42
N GLU A 421 -7.12 41.02 10.25
CA GLU A 421 -6.81 40.34 9.00
C GLU A 421 -5.35 39.88 9.10
N THR A 422 -5.10 38.58 9.20
CA THR A 422 -3.79 37.98 9.01
C THR A 422 -3.44 38.15 7.53
N THR A 423 -2.65 39.17 7.22
CA THR A 423 -2.08 39.33 5.88
C THR A 423 -1.01 38.26 5.69
N SER A 424 -1.29 37.26 4.85
CA SER A 424 -0.28 36.30 4.41
C SER A 424 0.68 36.95 3.44
N ASN A 425 1.97 36.72 3.62
CA ASN A 425 3.03 37.23 2.73
C ASN A 425 3.39 36.20 1.66
N THR A 426 3.98 36.67 0.56
CA THR A 426 4.56 35.78 -0.45
C THR A 426 6.05 36.08 -0.57
N PHE A 427 6.88 35.06 -0.37
CA PHE A 427 8.33 35.13 -0.45
C PHE A 427 8.84 34.44 -1.71
N SER A 428 9.73 35.13 -2.43
CA SER A 428 10.40 34.58 -3.62
C SER A 428 11.89 34.45 -3.34
N ILE A 429 12.40 33.22 -3.44
CA ILE A 429 13.80 32.87 -3.14
C ILE A 429 14.39 32.16 -4.36
N THR A 430 15.48 32.72 -4.90
CA THR A 430 16.26 32.06 -5.94
C THR A 430 17.23 31.06 -5.30
N VAL A 431 17.32 29.88 -5.86
CA VAL A 431 18.18 28.78 -5.41
C VAL A 431 19.14 28.38 -6.51
N THR A 432 20.44 28.46 -6.24
CA THR A 432 21.52 27.96 -7.10
C THR A 432 22.46 27.09 -6.29
N ALA A 433 23.36 26.34 -6.93
CA ALA A 433 24.33 25.49 -6.22
C ALA A 433 25.76 26.05 -6.38
N GLN A 434 26.57 25.94 -5.32
CA GLN A 434 28.00 26.21 -5.35
C GLN A 434 28.79 24.89 -5.19
N GLY A 435 29.06 24.27 -6.32
CA GLY A 435 29.63 22.91 -6.32
C GLY A 435 28.74 21.95 -5.57
N SER A 436 29.32 20.95 -4.93
CA SER A 436 28.60 19.93 -4.12
C SER A 436 28.57 20.26 -2.62
N SER A 437 28.80 21.52 -2.24
CA SER A 437 28.97 21.88 -0.83
C SER A 437 27.83 22.68 -0.27
N ASN A 438 27.23 23.60 -1.04
CA ASN A 438 26.20 24.49 -0.54
C ASN A 438 25.19 24.87 -1.63
N TYR A 439 23.94 25.13 -1.23
CA TYR A 439 23.06 25.97 -1.99
C TYR A 439 23.37 27.45 -1.72
N ILE A 440 23.27 28.25 -2.76
CA ILE A 440 23.26 29.72 -2.64
C ILE A 440 21.83 30.20 -2.79
N LEU A 441 21.27 30.74 -1.74
CA LEU A 441 19.95 31.31 -1.74
C LEU A 441 20.03 32.84 -1.80
N SER A 442 19.08 33.47 -2.53
CA SER A 442 18.89 34.89 -2.54
C SER A 442 17.42 35.28 -2.69
N GLY A 443 16.96 36.19 -1.83
CA GLY A 443 15.55 36.62 -1.80
C GLY A 443 15.20 37.31 -0.50
N SER A 444 13.98 37.13 -0.02
CA SER A 444 13.50 37.66 1.25
C SER A 444 12.62 36.66 1.99
N ASP A 445 12.58 36.79 3.30
CA ASP A 445 11.69 36.09 4.22
C ASP A 445 11.04 37.07 5.21
N GLN A 446 10.35 36.56 6.25
CA GLN A 446 9.71 37.42 7.26
C GLN A 446 10.70 38.34 8.01
N ASN A 447 11.98 37.97 8.07
CA ASN A 447 13.04 38.71 8.77
C ASN A 447 13.81 39.64 7.84
N GLY A 448 13.51 39.66 6.56
CA GLY A 448 14.14 40.50 5.56
C GLY A 448 14.94 39.76 4.50
N ASN A 449 16.19 40.16 4.25
CA ASN A 449 17.00 39.60 3.16
C ASN A 449 17.56 38.20 3.50
N VAL A 450 17.30 37.25 2.61
CA VAL A 450 17.90 35.90 2.62
C VAL A 450 19.05 35.89 1.62
N SER A 451 20.27 35.59 2.04
CA SER A 451 21.43 35.51 1.13
C SER A 451 22.56 34.66 1.68
N GLY A 452 23.27 33.99 0.80
CA GLY A 452 24.52 33.24 1.12
C GLY A 452 24.37 31.75 1.01
N ASN A 453 25.30 31.03 1.67
CA ASN A 453 25.45 29.58 1.65
C ASN A 453 24.53 28.96 2.70
N ASP A 454 23.60 28.12 2.27
CA ASP A 454 22.62 27.39 3.09
C ASP A 454 22.00 28.24 4.22
N PRO A 455 21.49 29.48 3.93
CA PRO A 455 20.98 30.37 4.96
C PRO A 455 19.68 29.82 5.55
N SER A 456 19.45 30.12 6.83
CA SER A 456 18.15 29.87 7.46
C SER A 456 17.07 30.79 6.89
N ILE A 457 15.85 30.27 6.78
CA ILE A 457 14.65 30.96 6.27
C ILE A 457 13.60 30.98 7.38
N SER A 458 12.80 32.05 7.45
CA SER A 458 11.72 32.18 8.43
C SER A 458 10.45 32.72 7.78
N ALA A 459 9.30 32.17 8.19
CA ALA A 459 7.97 32.66 7.79
C ALA A 459 6.93 32.35 8.86
N LYS A 460 5.68 32.70 8.59
CA LYS A 460 4.53 32.36 9.40
C LYS A 460 3.68 31.32 8.70
N VAL A 461 2.88 30.63 9.49
CA VAL A 461 1.78 29.81 8.97
C VAL A 461 0.91 30.65 8.05
N GLY A 462 0.61 30.11 6.85
CA GLY A 462 -0.16 30.78 5.81
C GLY A 462 0.63 31.68 4.86
N ASP A 463 1.91 31.99 5.14
CA ASP A 463 2.78 32.62 4.16
C ASP A 463 3.10 31.68 2.99
N SER A 464 3.37 32.21 1.81
CA SER A 464 3.67 31.38 0.63
C SER A 464 5.11 31.57 0.17
N PHE A 465 5.77 30.44 -0.12
CA PHE A 465 7.11 30.41 -0.72
C PHE A 465 7.07 30.04 -2.20
N SER A 466 7.94 30.72 -2.98
CA SER A 466 8.32 30.33 -4.34
C SER A 466 9.85 30.22 -4.41
N PHE A 467 10.36 28.98 -4.39
CA PHE A 467 11.78 28.72 -4.59
C PHE A 467 12.04 28.57 -6.09
N ASN A 468 12.72 29.52 -6.69
CA ASN A 468 13.10 29.51 -8.09
C ASN A 468 14.44 28.79 -8.25
N VAL A 469 14.38 27.50 -8.49
CA VAL A 469 15.54 26.61 -8.51
C VAL A 469 16.22 26.64 -9.87
N ASN A 470 17.53 26.84 -9.86
CA ASN A 470 18.43 26.66 -10.99
C ASN A 470 19.75 26.06 -10.48
N SER A 471 19.69 24.77 -10.12
CA SER A 471 20.80 24.01 -9.54
C SER A 471 20.95 22.65 -10.25
N PRO A 472 21.35 22.62 -11.55
CA PRO A 472 21.46 21.39 -12.32
C PRO A 472 22.36 20.36 -11.62
N GLY A 473 21.85 19.13 -11.45
CA GLY A 473 22.53 18.04 -10.73
C GLY A 473 22.44 18.12 -9.19
N HIS A 474 21.66 19.08 -8.65
CA HIS A 474 21.41 19.24 -7.23
C HIS A 474 19.90 19.46 -6.99
N PRO A 475 19.10 18.39 -6.93
CA PRO A 475 17.67 18.49 -6.65
C PRO A 475 17.43 19.11 -5.27
N PHE A 476 16.55 20.13 -5.21
CA PHE A 476 16.24 20.90 -4.01
C PHE A 476 14.96 20.37 -3.37
N TYR A 477 15.10 19.67 -2.26
CA TYR A 477 13.98 19.10 -1.53
C TYR A 477 13.66 19.91 -0.28
N LEU A 478 12.35 20.03 0.04
CA LEU A 478 11.85 20.50 1.31
C LEU A 478 11.44 19.29 2.15
N ILE A 479 12.00 19.18 3.36
CA ILE A 479 11.90 17.99 4.21
C ILE A 479 11.54 18.34 5.66
N VAL A 480 10.97 17.37 6.38
CA VAL A 480 10.51 17.53 7.76
C VAL A 480 11.65 17.34 8.77
N VAL A 481 12.56 16.39 8.55
CA VAL A 481 13.64 16.03 9.50
C VAL A 481 15.00 16.12 8.81
N SER A 482 15.95 16.85 9.39
CA SER A 482 17.25 17.15 8.76
C SER A 482 18.11 15.95 8.39
N ASN A 483 18.00 14.84 9.09
CA ASN A 483 18.75 13.62 8.86
C ASN A 483 17.92 12.49 8.18
N GLY A 484 16.68 12.79 7.77
CA GLY A 484 15.78 11.81 7.15
C GLY A 484 15.97 11.63 5.63
N GLY A 485 16.97 12.30 5.02
CA GLY A 485 17.18 12.25 3.57
C GLY A 485 16.02 12.82 2.76
N THR A 486 15.90 12.39 1.51
CA THR A 486 14.85 12.82 0.57
C THR A 486 13.78 11.76 0.33
N ASP A 487 13.69 10.78 1.21
CA ASP A 487 12.66 9.75 1.18
C ASP A 487 11.25 10.35 1.27
N SER A 488 10.29 9.71 0.64
CA SER A 488 8.91 10.19 0.59
C SER A 488 8.33 10.51 1.98
N ASN A 489 8.69 9.75 3.01
CA ASN A 489 8.25 9.96 4.40
C ASN A 489 8.88 11.18 5.08
N ASN A 490 9.91 11.78 4.49
CA ASN A 490 10.56 12.98 5.01
C ASN A 490 10.27 14.24 4.17
N LEU A 491 9.52 14.11 3.08
CA LEU A 491 9.12 15.26 2.28
C LEU A 491 8.03 16.07 3.00
N ILE A 492 8.03 17.38 2.81
CA ILE A 492 6.95 18.23 3.32
C ILE A 492 5.74 18.09 2.40
N ASP A 493 4.59 17.80 2.98
CA ASP A 493 3.32 17.72 2.25
C ASP A 493 2.89 19.07 1.68
N GLY A 494 2.13 19.03 0.58
CA GLY A 494 1.61 20.22 -0.09
C GLY A 494 2.69 21.04 -0.81
N VAL A 495 3.92 20.55 -0.93
CA VAL A 495 4.97 21.19 -1.72
C VAL A 495 4.82 20.79 -3.18
N SER A 496 4.55 21.77 -4.04
CA SER A 496 4.53 21.53 -5.49
C SER A 496 5.94 21.46 -6.06
N ASN A 497 6.19 20.46 -6.93
CA ASN A 497 7.46 20.26 -7.64
C ASN A 497 8.66 20.04 -6.69
N ASN A 498 8.45 19.38 -5.53
CA ASN A 498 9.51 19.10 -4.56
C ASN A 498 10.60 18.23 -5.20
N GLY A 499 11.86 18.57 -4.95
CA GLY A 499 13.01 17.88 -5.56
C GLY A 499 13.40 18.37 -6.95
N ALA A 500 12.86 19.46 -7.43
CA ALA A 500 13.29 20.03 -8.72
C ALA A 500 14.74 20.53 -8.66
N SER A 501 15.51 20.26 -9.72
CA SER A 501 16.82 20.89 -9.96
C SER A 501 16.73 22.11 -10.90
N SER A 502 15.54 22.35 -11.48
CA SER A 502 15.21 23.49 -12.33
C SER A 502 13.72 23.76 -12.31
N GLY A 503 13.32 25.01 -12.18
CA GLY A 503 11.91 25.44 -12.11
C GLY A 503 11.53 25.97 -10.74
N THR A 504 10.23 26.15 -10.49
CA THR A 504 9.72 26.71 -9.24
C THR A 504 9.14 25.61 -8.35
N ILE A 505 9.60 25.57 -7.10
CA ILE A 505 9.01 24.79 -6.01
C ILE A 505 8.14 25.75 -5.20
N SER A 506 6.88 25.41 -4.96
CA SER A 506 5.95 26.24 -4.20
C SER A 506 5.48 25.54 -2.94
N TRP A 507 5.42 26.30 -1.84
CA TRP A 507 4.97 25.78 -0.55
C TRP A 507 4.27 26.87 0.27
N THR A 508 3.17 26.49 0.92
CA THR A 508 2.47 27.33 1.89
C THR A 508 2.37 26.52 3.19
N PRO A 509 3.22 26.79 4.20
CA PRO A 509 3.19 26.07 5.46
C PRO A 509 1.86 26.27 6.18
N THR A 510 1.28 25.18 6.63
CA THR A 510 0.02 25.17 7.40
C THR A 510 0.26 24.94 8.89
N THR A 511 1.48 24.56 9.28
CA THR A 511 1.84 24.22 10.66
C THR A 511 3.14 24.88 11.04
N ALA A 512 3.20 25.47 12.24
CA ALA A 512 4.42 26.01 12.82
C ALA A 512 5.39 24.88 13.16
N GLY A 513 6.68 25.10 12.94
CA GLY A 513 7.70 24.11 13.18
C GLY A 513 9.02 24.41 12.53
N THR A 514 9.97 23.49 12.66
CA THR A 514 11.27 23.57 12.00
C THR A 514 11.31 22.55 10.88
N TYR A 515 11.55 23.04 9.68
CA TYR A 515 11.67 22.29 8.45
C TYR A 515 13.05 22.51 7.84
N TYR A 516 13.36 21.78 6.79
CA TYR A 516 14.68 21.86 6.18
C TYR A 516 14.57 21.85 4.65
N TYR A 517 15.61 22.34 4.00
CA TYR A 517 15.86 22.06 2.58
C TYR A 517 17.17 21.30 2.44
N ILE A 518 17.26 20.38 1.50
CA ILE A 518 18.41 19.50 1.30
C ILE A 518 18.61 19.14 -0.16
N CYS A 519 19.85 18.82 -0.53
CA CYS A 519 20.16 18.17 -1.80
C CYS A 519 20.12 16.64 -1.64
N GLU A 520 19.42 15.95 -2.54
CA GLU A 520 19.37 14.49 -2.57
C GLU A 520 20.75 13.84 -2.58
N TYR A 521 21.69 14.38 -3.37
CA TYR A 521 23.00 13.75 -3.58
C TYR A 521 24.11 14.26 -2.66
N HIS A 522 23.87 15.37 -1.95
CA HIS A 522 24.89 16.06 -1.16
C HIS A 522 24.31 16.50 0.19
N PRO A 523 24.34 15.64 1.21
CA PRO A 523 23.73 15.92 2.53
C PRO A 523 24.30 17.16 3.26
N SER A 524 25.48 17.64 2.85
CA SER A 524 26.07 18.89 3.37
C SER A 524 25.34 20.16 2.87
N MET A 525 24.62 20.07 1.75
CA MET A 525 23.81 21.14 1.20
C MET A 525 22.44 21.14 1.91
N LEU A 526 22.42 21.62 3.14
CA LEU A 526 21.28 21.53 4.07
C LEU A 526 21.09 22.88 4.77
N GLY A 527 19.87 23.40 4.77
CA GLY A 527 19.52 24.59 5.55
C GLY A 527 18.19 24.45 6.27
N THR A 528 17.91 25.37 7.17
CA THR A 528 16.75 25.34 8.08
C THR A 528 15.66 26.33 7.64
N ILE A 529 14.39 25.91 7.77
CA ILE A 529 13.22 26.77 7.57
C ILE A 529 12.42 26.76 8.87
N THR A 530 12.25 27.92 9.50
CA THR A 530 11.48 28.07 10.74
C THR A 530 10.13 28.71 10.43
N ILE A 531 9.05 28.03 10.75
CA ILE A 531 7.68 28.53 10.59
C ILE A 531 7.12 28.83 11.99
N THR A 532 6.63 30.06 12.17
CA THR A 532 6.00 30.52 13.41
C THR A 532 4.49 30.72 13.20
N GLU A 533 3.73 30.80 14.31
CA GLU A 533 2.29 31.09 14.27
C GLU A 533 1.99 32.47 13.66
#